data_34bfc8d9f201e7d3f8b47b222cc9a447
#
_entry.id   34bfc8d9f201e7d3f8b47b222cc9a447
#
_cell.length_a   1.000
_cell.length_b   1.000
_cell.length_c   1.000
_cell.angle_alpha   90.00
_cell.angle_beta   90.00
_cell.angle_gamma   90.00
#
_symmetry.space_group_name_H-M   'P 1'
#
loop_
_entity.id
_entity.type
_entity.pdbx_description
1 polymer ?
#
loop_
_entity_poly.entity_id
_entity_poly.type
_entity_poly.pdbx_seq_one_letter_code
_entity_poly.pdbx_strand_id
1 'polypeptide(L)'
;MKKITALALTSAMVLSLAACGGSSSDTKKSDSSKSSSKSDIEYVQDKGTLVVGITDFEPMDYKNDKDEWIGFDADMAKAFAKSLGVDAEFVEIDWDNKVMELDGKTIDCVWNGMTLTDEVTSAMACTSAY
;
A
#
# COMPACT_ATOMS: atom_id res chain seq x y z
N MET A 1 8.98 31.26 -42.08
CA MET A 1 10.25 31.04 -42.84
C MET A 1 11.29 30.46 -41.92
N LYS A 2 11.87 29.33 -42.33
CA LYS A 2 13.17 28.76 -41.91
C LYS A 2 13.17 28.09 -40.49
N LYS A 3 13.71 26.93 -40.23
CA LYS A 3 14.24 25.80 -41.06
C LYS A 3 14.37 24.61 -40.11
N ILE A 4 14.07 23.45 -40.62
CA ILE A 4 14.29 22.10 -40.14
C ILE A 4 15.81 21.87 -39.94
N THR A 5 16.20 21.22 -38.81
CA THR A 5 17.44 20.43 -38.85
C THR A 5 17.22 19.15 -38.05
N ALA A 6 17.04 18.08 -38.78
CA ALA A 6 17.15 16.71 -38.32
C ALA A 6 18.63 16.38 -38.08
N LEU A 7 18.95 15.68 -37.01
CA LEU A 7 20.22 14.96 -36.91
C LEU A 7 19.97 13.57 -36.38
N ALA A 8 20.01 12.63 -37.29
CA ALA A 8 20.09 11.21 -37.04
C ALA A 8 21.52 10.86 -36.59
N LEU A 9 21.69 10.06 -35.57
CA LEU A 9 22.92 9.31 -35.37
C LEU A 9 22.60 7.86 -34.98
N THR A 10 23.00 7.03 -35.87
CA THR A 10 22.95 5.59 -35.96
C THR A 10 23.98 4.92 -35.06
N SER A 11 23.67 3.69 -34.61
CA SER A 11 24.55 2.53 -34.52
C SER A 11 25.49 2.39 -33.32
N ALA A 12 25.33 1.33 -32.51
CA ALA A 12 26.10 0.10 -32.67
C ALA A 12 25.63 -0.98 -31.70
N MET A 13 25.12 -2.06 -32.27
CA MET A 13 25.04 -3.39 -31.63
C MET A 13 26.44 -3.94 -31.44
N VAL A 14 26.74 -4.41 -30.25
CA VAL A 14 27.82 -5.37 -30.04
C VAL A 14 27.23 -6.60 -29.35
N LEU A 15 26.99 -7.65 -30.13
CA LEU A 15 26.84 -9.01 -29.66
C LEU A 15 28.24 -9.52 -29.24
N SER A 16 28.35 -9.99 -28.02
CA SER A 16 29.39 -10.92 -27.63
C SER A 16 28.79 -12.16 -26.99
N LEU A 17 28.64 -13.22 -27.78
CA LEU A 17 28.51 -14.58 -27.27
C LEU A 17 29.91 -15.05 -26.85
N ALA A 18 30.05 -15.52 -25.63
CA ALA A 18 31.11 -16.43 -25.25
C ALA A 18 30.49 -17.58 -24.46
N ALA A 19 30.43 -18.73 -25.11
CA ALA A 19 30.18 -20.02 -24.49
C ALA A 19 31.53 -20.53 -23.93
N CYS A 20 31.53 -21.09 -22.73
CA CYS A 20 32.21 -22.36 -22.49
C CYS A 20 31.97 -22.82 -21.05
N GLY A 21 31.69 -24.10 -20.93
CA GLY A 21 31.31 -24.90 -19.82
C GLY A 21 32.43 -25.20 -18.83
N GLY A 22 31.99 -25.75 -17.69
CA GLY A 22 32.83 -26.27 -16.62
C GLY A 22 31.97 -26.59 -15.41
N SER A 23 31.72 -27.87 -15.18
CA SER A 23 31.11 -28.43 -13.96
C SER A 23 31.94 -28.07 -12.74
N SER A 24 31.27 -27.54 -11.71
CA SER A 24 31.64 -27.77 -10.31
C SER A 24 30.49 -27.25 -9.44
N SER A 25 29.98 -28.13 -8.60
CA SER A 25 29.02 -27.90 -7.54
C SER A 25 29.55 -26.89 -6.52
N ASP A 26 28.94 -25.72 -6.48
CA ASP A 26 29.07 -24.83 -5.34
C ASP A 26 27.70 -24.24 -5.03
N THR A 27 27.34 -24.37 -3.75
CA THR A 27 26.16 -23.92 -3.09
C THR A 27 25.85 -22.46 -3.41
N LYS A 28 24.93 -22.22 -4.31
CA LYS A 28 24.48 -20.88 -4.67
C LYS A 28 23.67 -20.32 -3.51
N LYS A 29 24.35 -19.57 -2.67
CA LYS A 29 23.76 -18.63 -1.73
C LYS A 29 22.86 -17.73 -2.55
N SER A 30 21.56 -17.88 -2.35
CA SER A 30 20.53 -17.03 -2.94
C SER A 30 20.77 -15.62 -2.41
N ASP A 31 21.40 -14.80 -3.21
CA ASP A 31 21.47 -13.36 -2.99
C ASP A 31 20.08 -12.82 -3.34
N SER A 32 19.21 -12.81 -2.33
CA SER A 32 17.95 -12.09 -2.43
C SER A 32 18.31 -10.62 -2.53
N SER A 33 18.24 -10.10 -3.73
CA SER A 33 18.23 -8.66 -4.00
C SER A 33 17.16 -8.05 -3.11
N LYS A 34 17.58 -7.50 -2.00
CA LYS A 34 16.77 -6.71 -1.10
C LYS A 34 16.43 -5.43 -1.85
N SER A 35 15.37 -5.48 -2.66
CA SER A 35 14.66 -4.27 -3.05
C SER A 35 14.26 -3.62 -1.72
N SER A 36 14.84 -2.50 -1.39
CA SER A 36 14.45 -1.70 -0.25
C SER A 36 13.12 -1.01 -0.59
N SER A 37 12.05 -1.79 -0.64
CA SER A 37 10.72 -1.21 -0.55
C SER A 37 10.60 -0.62 0.85
N LYS A 38 10.28 0.65 0.94
CA LYS A 38 9.92 1.28 2.21
C LYS A 38 8.84 0.41 2.87
N SER A 39 8.87 0.34 4.19
CA SER A 39 7.79 -0.31 4.93
C SER A 39 6.49 0.50 4.78
N ASP A 40 5.34 -0.14 4.97
CA ASP A 40 4.05 0.56 4.90
C ASP A 40 3.97 1.69 5.93
N ILE A 41 4.60 1.51 7.11
CA ILE A 41 4.69 2.56 8.14
C ILE A 41 5.50 3.76 7.62
N GLU A 42 6.67 3.53 7.02
CA GLU A 42 7.47 4.61 6.43
C GLU A 42 6.71 5.34 5.32
N TYR A 43 5.96 4.61 4.51
CA TYR A 43 5.11 5.18 3.48
C TYR A 43 4.04 6.11 4.07
N VAL A 44 3.30 5.67 5.10
CA VAL A 44 2.27 6.45 5.77
C VAL A 44 2.88 7.68 6.47
N GLN A 45 4.02 7.53 7.14
CA GLN A 45 4.72 8.63 7.80
C GLN A 45 5.23 9.67 6.81
N ASP A 46 5.81 9.26 5.70
CA ASP A 46 6.27 10.18 4.66
C ASP A 46 5.11 10.95 4.00
N LYS A 47 3.97 10.30 3.86
CA LYS A 47 2.74 10.89 3.34
C LYS A 47 2.11 11.88 4.34
N GLY A 48 2.34 11.66 5.64
CA GLY A 48 1.81 12.48 6.72
C GLY A 48 0.34 12.20 7.06
N THR A 49 -0.26 11.16 6.46
CA THR A 49 -1.68 10.85 6.62
C THR A 49 -1.90 9.35 6.59
N LEU A 50 -2.72 8.83 7.50
CA LEU A 50 -3.27 7.48 7.47
C LEU A 50 -4.69 7.56 6.88
N VAL A 51 -4.88 7.04 5.67
CA VAL A 51 -6.20 6.98 5.02
C VAL A 51 -6.93 5.73 5.45
N VAL A 52 -8.03 5.91 6.15
CA VAL A 52 -8.81 4.86 6.80
C VAL A 52 -10.11 4.63 6.03
N GLY A 53 -10.28 3.45 5.46
CA GLY A 53 -11.54 3.01 4.88
C GLY A 53 -12.52 2.62 5.98
N ILE A 54 -13.70 3.23 5.97
CA ILE A 54 -14.70 3.15 7.04
C ILE A 54 -16.09 3.05 6.43
N THR A 55 -17.06 2.52 7.18
CA THR A 55 -18.49 2.56 6.84
C THR A 55 -19.31 3.06 8.03
N ASP A 56 -20.53 3.52 7.79
CA ASP A 56 -21.45 3.85 8.87
C ASP A 56 -21.88 2.58 9.60
N PHE A 57 -21.47 2.46 10.86
CA PHE A 57 -21.74 1.32 11.74
C PHE A 57 -21.81 1.77 13.21
N GLU A 58 -22.89 2.47 13.55
CA GLU A 58 -23.12 2.97 14.92
C GLU A 58 -23.23 1.81 15.95
N PRO A 59 -22.57 1.89 17.12
CA PRO A 59 -21.85 3.03 17.70
C PRO A 59 -20.34 3.01 17.45
N MET A 60 -19.87 2.11 16.60
CA MET A 60 -18.43 1.94 16.34
C MET A 60 -17.88 3.05 15.45
N ASP A 61 -18.60 3.31 14.36
CA ASP A 61 -18.24 4.32 13.35
C ASP A 61 -19.52 4.99 12.85
N TYR A 62 -19.64 6.29 13.00
CA TYR A 62 -20.77 7.04 12.48
C TYR A 62 -20.45 8.53 12.40
N LYS A 63 -21.28 9.29 11.70
CA LYS A 63 -21.11 10.73 11.57
C LYS A 63 -21.98 11.49 12.57
N ASN A 64 -21.38 12.49 13.21
CA ASN A 64 -22.13 13.41 14.05
C ASN A 64 -22.85 14.48 13.22
N ASP A 65 -23.55 15.40 13.90
CA ASP A 65 -24.29 16.50 13.26
C ASP A 65 -23.41 17.48 12.45
N LYS A 66 -22.09 17.38 12.59
CA LYS A 66 -21.09 18.19 11.87
C LYS A 66 -20.42 17.42 10.74
N ASP A 67 -20.92 16.24 10.40
CA ASP A 67 -20.33 15.35 9.39
C ASP A 67 -18.93 14.84 9.74
N GLU A 68 -18.58 14.80 11.03
CA GLU A 68 -17.32 14.29 11.53
C GLU A 68 -17.47 12.82 11.94
N TRP A 69 -16.54 11.97 11.54
CA TRP A 69 -16.51 10.57 11.98
C TRP A 69 -16.17 10.47 13.48
N ILE A 70 -17.05 9.80 14.20
CA ILE A 70 -16.95 9.53 15.64
C ILE A 70 -17.32 8.08 15.93
N GLY A 71 -17.14 7.66 17.17
CA GLY A 71 -17.38 6.30 17.61
C GLY A 71 -16.08 5.62 18.05
N PHE A 72 -16.22 4.40 18.57
CA PHE A 72 -15.08 3.69 19.15
C PHE A 72 -13.96 3.44 18.15
N ASP A 73 -14.29 2.90 16.98
CA ASP A 73 -13.30 2.58 15.93
C ASP A 73 -12.70 3.84 15.32
N ALA A 74 -13.54 4.86 15.04
CA ALA A 74 -13.04 6.14 14.54
C ALA A 74 -12.06 6.81 15.52
N ASP A 75 -12.33 6.75 16.83
CA ASP A 75 -11.46 7.33 17.85
C ASP A 75 -10.17 6.52 18.01
N MET A 76 -10.25 5.18 17.92
CA MET A 76 -9.07 4.30 17.91
C MET A 76 -8.18 4.55 16.70
N ALA A 77 -8.76 4.70 15.50
CA ALA A 77 -8.02 5.02 14.29
C ALA A 77 -7.30 6.37 14.39
N LYS A 78 -7.96 7.40 14.93
CA LYS A 78 -7.33 8.70 15.22
C LYS A 78 -6.18 8.57 16.22
N ALA A 79 -6.36 7.81 17.29
CA ALA A 79 -5.32 7.60 18.29
C ALA A 79 -4.12 6.84 17.70
N PHE A 80 -4.36 5.86 16.85
CA PHE A 80 -3.32 5.12 16.15
C PHE A 80 -2.54 6.03 15.18
N ALA A 81 -3.21 6.77 14.31
CA ALA A 81 -2.57 7.72 13.42
C ALA A 81 -1.68 8.72 14.19
N LYS A 82 -2.19 9.27 15.28
CA LYS A 82 -1.42 10.15 16.16
C LYS A 82 -0.18 9.47 16.75
N SER A 83 -0.25 8.19 17.07
CA SER A 83 0.91 7.43 17.58
C SER A 83 2.01 7.26 16.53
N LEU A 84 1.65 7.27 15.25
CA LEU A 84 2.57 7.25 14.12
C LEU A 84 3.11 8.65 13.77
N GLY A 85 2.57 9.70 14.38
CA GLY A 85 2.91 11.09 14.09
C GLY A 85 2.26 11.64 12.81
N VAL A 86 1.13 11.09 12.41
CA VAL A 86 0.36 11.48 11.20
C VAL A 86 -1.10 11.80 11.55
N ASP A 87 -1.81 12.41 10.62
CA ASP A 87 -3.25 12.67 10.74
C ASP A 87 -4.05 11.46 10.20
N ALA A 88 -5.24 11.22 10.76
CA ALA A 88 -6.20 10.27 10.23
C ALA A 88 -7.12 10.96 9.21
N GLU A 89 -7.25 10.39 8.04
CA GLU A 89 -8.22 10.78 7.02
C GLU A 89 -9.20 9.63 6.81
N PHE A 90 -10.51 9.90 6.87
CA PHE A 90 -11.53 8.88 6.74
C PHE A 90 -12.16 8.93 5.35
N VAL A 91 -12.22 7.77 4.70
CA VAL A 91 -12.88 7.57 3.42
C VAL A 91 -14.00 6.57 3.61
N GLU A 92 -15.23 7.03 3.38
CA GLU A 92 -16.38 6.12 3.36
C GLU A 92 -16.30 5.23 2.13
N ILE A 93 -16.24 3.92 2.34
CA ILE A 93 -16.09 2.93 1.29
C ILE A 93 -17.36 2.08 1.12
N ASP A 94 -17.55 1.55 -0.06
CA ASP A 94 -18.45 0.42 -0.25
C ASP A 94 -17.79 -0.83 0.35
N TRP A 95 -18.47 -1.48 1.30
CA TRP A 95 -17.92 -2.61 2.04
C TRP A 95 -17.49 -3.78 1.15
N ASP A 96 -18.19 -4.01 0.06
CA ASP A 96 -17.86 -5.08 -0.88
C ASP A 96 -16.57 -4.80 -1.65
N ASN A 97 -16.18 -3.54 -1.75
CA ASN A 97 -14.99 -3.09 -2.45
C ASN A 97 -13.74 -2.92 -1.56
N LYS A 98 -13.82 -3.20 -0.26
CA LYS A 98 -12.73 -2.97 0.72
C LYS A 98 -11.36 -3.52 0.32
N VAL A 99 -11.32 -4.72 -0.26
CA VAL A 99 -10.06 -5.34 -0.73
C VAL A 99 -9.51 -4.59 -1.93
N MET A 100 -10.38 -4.24 -2.89
CA MET A 100 -9.99 -3.51 -4.09
C MET A 100 -9.47 -2.10 -3.75
N GLU A 101 -10.11 -1.42 -2.80
CA GLU A 101 -9.69 -0.09 -2.33
C GLU A 101 -8.31 -0.16 -1.65
N LEU A 102 -8.06 -1.21 -0.86
CA LEU A 102 -6.77 -1.44 -0.21
C LEU A 102 -5.67 -1.76 -1.22
N ASP A 103 -5.93 -2.68 -2.16
CA ASP A 103 -4.99 -3.06 -3.22
C ASP A 103 -4.69 -1.87 -4.15
N GLY A 104 -5.71 -1.06 -4.44
CA GLY A 104 -5.61 0.16 -5.23
C GLY A 104 -4.89 1.31 -4.54
N LYS A 105 -4.61 1.17 -3.23
CA LYS A 105 -3.99 2.22 -2.38
C LYS A 105 -4.80 3.52 -2.31
N THR A 106 -6.11 3.43 -2.49
CA THR A 106 -7.03 4.53 -2.21
C THR A 106 -7.22 4.72 -0.71
N ILE A 107 -7.05 3.65 0.05
CA ILE A 107 -6.98 3.61 1.50
C ILE A 107 -5.71 2.87 1.94
N ASP A 108 -5.21 3.16 3.14
CA ASP A 108 -4.05 2.50 3.74
C ASP A 108 -4.47 1.34 4.65
N CYS A 109 -5.62 1.42 5.24
CA CYS A 109 -6.21 0.36 6.07
C CYS A 109 -7.73 0.42 6.03
N VAL A 110 -8.35 -0.71 6.35
CA VAL A 110 -9.77 -0.82 6.66
C VAL A 110 -9.90 -0.86 8.17
N TRP A 111 -10.68 0.05 8.76
CA TRP A 111 -10.94 0.06 10.19
C TRP A 111 -12.45 0.15 10.43
N ASN A 112 -13.02 -0.97 10.79
CA ASN A 112 -14.46 -1.13 10.99
C ASN A 112 -14.72 -2.45 11.71
N GLY A 113 -15.93 -2.68 12.21
CA GLY A 113 -16.36 -3.95 12.79
C GLY A 113 -16.31 -5.11 11.79
N MET A 114 -15.13 -5.58 11.45
CA MET A 114 -14.92 -6.59 10.42
C MET A 114 -14.76 -8.00 11.02
N THR A 115 -15.53 -8.97 10.53
CA THR A 115 -15.32 -10.37 10.85
C THR A 115 -14.12 -10.92 10.09
N LEU A 116 -13.17 -11.53 10.83
CA LEU A 116 -12.00 -12.17 10.24
C LEU A 116 -12.36 -13.56 9.69
N THR A 117 -12.83 -13.59 8.46
CA THR A 117 -13.08 -14.84 7.71
C THR A 117 -11.80 -15.31 7.02
N ASP A 118 -11.79 -16.56 6.54
CA ASP A 118 -10.68 -17.09 5.74
C ASP A 118 -10.47 -16.26 4.46
N GLU A 119 -11.54 -15.73 3.88
CA GLU A 119 -11.47 -14.85 2.71
C GLU A 119 -10.73 -13.56 3.04
N VAL A 120 -11.11 -12.88 4.13
CA VAL A 120 -10.48 -11.63 4.57
C VAL A 120 -9.00 -11.84 4.91
N THR A 121 -8.69 -12.86 5.71
CA THR A 121 -7.32 -13.13 6.17
C THR A 121 -6.39 -13.62 5.07
N SER A 122 -6.96 -14.15 3.97
CA SER A 122 -6.19 -14.51 2.77
C SER A 122 -5.93 -13.32 1.86
N ALA A 123 -6.78 -12.30 1.91
CA ALA A 123 -6.71 -11.14 1.03
C ALA A 123 -5.90 -9.98 1.63
N MET A 124 -5.86 -9.85 2.96
CA MET A 124 -5.18 -8.74 3.63
C MET A 124 -4.54 -9.16 4.95
N ALA A 125 -3.53 -8.42 5.38
CA ALA A 125 -2.95 -8.57 6.72
C ALA A 125 -3.92 -8.00 7.76
N CYS A 126 -4.17 -8.75 8.82
CA CYS A 126 -5.11 -8.38 9.87
C CYS A 126 -4.42 -8.31 11.22
N THR A 127 -4.90 -7.42 12.09
CA THR A 127 -4.51 -7.37 13.50
C THR A 127 -5.20 -8.48 14.28
N SER A 128 -4.85 -8.63 15.55
CA SER A 128 -5.69 -9.39 16.50
C SER A 128 -7.04 -8.71 16.67
N ALA A 129 -8.09 -9.49 16.89
CA ALA A 129 -9.40 -8.95 17.23
C ALA A 129 -9.38 -8.23 18.59
N TYR A 130 -10.23 -7.23 18.75
CA TYR A 130 -10.42 -6.46 19.99
C TYR A 130 -11.88 -6.36 20.35
#